data_03c0b6a23a385c08278da74a00be3f02
#
_entry.id   03c0b6a23a385c08278da74a00be3f02
#
_cell.length_a   1.000
_cell.length_b   1.000
_cell.length_c   1.000
_cell.angle_alpha   90.00
_cell.angle_beta   90.00
_cell.angle_gamma   90.00
#
_symmetry.space_group_name_H-M   'P 1'
#
loop_
_entity.id
_entity.type
_entity.pdbx_description
1 polymer ?
#
loop_
_entity_poly.entity_id
_entity_poly.type
_entity_poly.pdbx_seq_one_letter_code
_entity_poly.pdbx_strand_id
1 'polypeptide(L)'
;MAEKRILVIDDQQQDSLCMDIQHTLKKGSKIDLSYKQINPLRIVGEEGDLPHLEDVESEVEQALESEHYSLAAVDYSYGSDCGFNGWDIIKHIRRARRNLQIVLYTGERSRVITDILEAHRKNGVKGTSSEIEQLMKSNIAAFLARDISLKSEIIKLLKQRNFEELLFTKLEQHRDLKVKAPELHIYEKSLSEIASVLQRESAAGRYPEGTWLDEIFDQL
;
A
#
# COMPACT_ATOMS: atom_id res chain seq x y z
N MET A 1 7.37 -8.80 -19.15
CA MET A 1 7.01 -7.41 -18.81
C MET A 1 6.53 -7.49 -17.38
N ALA A 2 7.01 -6.65 -16.47
CA ALA A 2 6.55 -6.69 -15.09
C ALA A 2 5.16 -6.05 -15.01
N GLU A 3 4.21 -6.71 -14.35
CA GLU A 3 2.88 -6.18 -14.08
C GLU A 3 2.87 -5.54 -12.71
N LYS A 4 2.34 -4.33 -12.61
CA LYS A 4 2.16 -3.61 -11.35
C LYS A 4 0.76 -3.02 -11.30
N ARG A 5 0.24 -2.87 -10.09
CA ARG A 5 -1.09 -2.32 -9.88
C ARG A 5 -1.07 -1.26 -8.77
N ILE A 6 -1.81 -0.18 -8.98
CA ILE A 6 -1.99 0.89 -7.99
C ILE A 6 -3.42 0.88 -7.50
N LEU A 7 -3.61 1.00 -6.19
CA LEU A 7 -4.88 1.39 -5.58
C LEU A 7 -4.86 2.90 -5.36
N VAL A 8 -5.80 3.62 -5.96
CA VAL A 8 -5.95 5.07 -5.79
C VAL A 8 -7.21 5.34 -4.97
N ILE A 9 -7.06 6.10 -3.89
CA ILE A 9 -8.19 6.49 -3.03
C ILE A 9 -8.25 8.02 -3.04
N ASP A 10 -9.22 8.55 -3.78
CA ASP A 10 -9.34 9.98 -4.07
C ASP A 10 -10.79 10.32 -4.43
N ASP A 11 -11.31 11.42 -3.93
CA ASP A 11 -12.64 11.95 -4.27
C ASP A 11 -12.70 12.57 -5.67
N GLN A 12 -11.56 12.91 -6.24
CA GLN A 12 -11.43 13.41 -7.62
C GLN A 12 -10.96 12.29 -8.55
N GLN A 13 -11.40 12.38 -9.80
CA GLN A 13 -11.03 11.40 -10.82
C GLN A 13 -9.55 11.55 -11.19
N GLN A 14 -8.78 10.46 -11.05
CA GLN A 14 -7.33 10.42 -11.28
C GLN A 14 -6.91 9.67 -12.56
N ASP A 15 -7.85 9.40 -13.47
CA ASP A 15 -7.56 8.64 -14.70
C ASP A 15 -6.44 9.27 -15.52
N SER A 16 -6.44 10.60 -15.66
CA SER A 16 -5.39 11.32 -16.41
C SER A 16 -4.00 11.07 -15.82
N LEU A 17 -3.87 11.17 -14.48
CA LEU A 17 -2.63 10.89 -13.76
C LEU A 17 -2.20 9.43 -13.95
N CYS A 18 -3.12 8.49 -13.80
CA CYS A 18 -2.86 7.06 -13.93
C CYS A 18 -2.45 6.68 -15.35
N MET A 19 -3.14 7.19 -16.37
CA MET A 19 -2.78 6.98 -17.78
C MET A 19 -1.40 7.54 -18.13
N ASP A 20 -1.07 8.70 -17.62
CA ASP A 20 0.23 9.33 -17.80
C ASP A 20 1.37 8.52 -17.16
N ILE A 21 1.14 7.98 -15.95
CA ILE A 21 2.09 7.10 -15.26
C ILE A 21 2.26 5.82 -16.07
N GLN A 22 1.15 5.19 -16.48
CA GLN A 22 1.14 3.98 -17.31
C GLN A 22 1.96 4.16 -18.59
N HIS A 23 1.69 5.25 -19.33
CA HIS A 23 2.43 5.55 -20.56
C HIS A 23 3.93 5.70 -20.31
N THR A 24 4.30 6.42 -19.26
CA THR A 24 5.71 6.66 -18.90
C THR A 24 6.42 5.37 -18.51
N LEU A 25 5.78 4.50 -17.73
CA LEU A 25 6.33 3.23 -17.28
C LEU A 25 6.46 2.23 -18.44
N LYS A 26 5.45 2.15 -19.28
CA LYS A 26 5.47 1.27 -20.47
C LYS A 26 6.59 1.63 -21.42
N LYS A 27 6.77 2.93 -21.71
CA LYS A 27 7.81 3.43 -22.62
C LYS A 27 9.21 3.31 -22.04
N GLY A 28 9.39 3.64 -20.76
CA GLY A 28 10.73 3.76 -20.16
C GLY A 28 11.23 2.52 -19.44
N SER A 29 10.35 1.65 -18.95
CA SER A 29 10.73 0.56 -18.02
C SER A 29 10.12 -0.80 -18.35
N LYS A 30 9.32 -0.90 -19.41
CA LYS A 30 8.58 -2.11 -19.80
C LYS A 30 7.71 -2.68 -18.66
N ILE A 31 7.19 -1.79 -17.80
CA ILE A 31 6.25 -2.12 -16.74
C ILE A 31 4.84 -1.86 -17.30
N ASP A 32 3.99 -2.87 -17.20
CA ASP A 32 2.57 -2.75 -17.46
C ASP A 32 1.85 -2.38 -16.17
N LEU A 33 1.14 -1.26 -16.19
CA LEU A 33 0.47 -0.73 -15.00
C LEU A 33 -1.03 -0.84 -15.18
N SER A 34 -1.71 -1.35 -14.19
CA SER A 34 -3.15 -1.23 -14.02
C SER A 34 -3.46 -0.44 -12.73
N TYR A 35 -4.68 0.08 -12.61
CA TYR A 35 -5.10 0.77 -11.40
C TYR A 35 -6.57 0.50 -11.10
N LYS A 36 -6.91 0.53 -9.81
CA LYS A 36 -8.29 0.64 -9.32
C LYS A 36 -8.40 1.95 -8.56
N GLN A 37 -9.43 2.73 -8.85
CA GLN A 37 -9.75 3.93 -8.08
C GLN A 37 -10.98 3.67 -7.23
N ILE A 38 -10.88 4.03 -5.95
CA ILE A 38 -11.98 4.12 -4.99
C ILE A 38 -12.22 5.61 -4.73
N ASN A 39 -13.45 6.06 -5.00
CA ASN A 39 -13.87 7.41 -4.66
C ASN A 39 -14.73 7.35 -3.38
N PRO A 40 -14.21 7.82 -2.23
CA PRO A 40 -14.94 7.75 -0.97
C PRO A 40 -16.30 8.44 -0.99
N LEU A 41 -16.44 9.54 -1.75
CA LEU A 41 -17.70 10.30 -1.84
C LEU A 41 -18.77 9.61 -2.67
N ARG A 42 -18.44 8.56 -3.41
CA ARG A 42 -19.40 7.78 -4.22
C ARG A 42 -19.88 6.52 -3.50
N ILE A 43 -19.29 6.21 -2.36
CA ILE A 43 -19.73 5.10 -1.53
C ILE A 43 -20.82 5.63 -0.62
N VAL A 44 -22.07 5.53 -1.09
CA VAL A 44 -23.24 6.04 -0.38
C VAL A 44 -23.86 4.88 0.37
N GLY A 45 -24.15 5.07 1.66
CA GLY A 45 -24.98 4.15 2.45
C GLY A 45 -26.42 4.05 1.91
N GLU A 46 -27.22 3.14 2.43
CA GLU A 46 -28.59 2.84 1.93
C GLU A 46 -29.53 4.05 1.92
N GLU A 47 -29.26 5.14 2.61
CA GLU A 47 -30.15 6.30 2.77
C GLU A 47 -29.68 7.61 2.08
N GLY A 48 -28.61 7.56 1.28
CA GLY A 48 -28.11 8.78 0.57
C GLY A 48 -27.40 9.78 1.47
N ASP A 49 -27.01 9.37 2.66
CA ASP A 49 -26.21 10.13 3.60
C ASP A 49 -24.74 10.25 3.16
N LEU A 50 -23.99 11.08 3.90
CA LEU A 50 -22.54 11.19 3.69
C LEU A 50 -21.87 9.82 3.86
N PRO A 51 -20.77 9.56 3.12
CA PRO A 51 -20.07 8.28 3.20
C PRO A 51 -19.57 8.04 4.63
N HIS A 52 -19.82 6.84 5.15
CA HIS A 52 -19.28 6.41 6.42
C HIS A 52 -17.90 5.76 6.22
N LEU A 53 -17.02 5.98 7.18
CA LEU A 53 -15.67 5.40 7.14
C LEU A 53 -15.71 3.88 6.96
N GLU A 54 -16.61 3.20 7.65
CA GLU A 54 -16.77 1.74 7.64
C GLU A 54 -17.09 1.20 6.26
N ASP A 55 -17.92 1.90 5.48
CA ASP A 55 -18.27 1.51 4.10
C ASP A 55 -17.06 1.65 3.16
N VAL A 56 -16.29 2.72 3.35
CA VAL A 56 -15.04 2.94 2.58
C VAL A 56 -13.98 1.92 2.97
N GLU A 57 -13.83 1.62 4.26
CA GLU A 57 -12.93 0.57 4.75
C GLU A 57 -13.29 -0.79 4.15
N SER A 58 -14.57 -1.14 4.08
CA SER A 58 -15.06 -2.37 3.46
C SER A 58 -14.71 -2.47 1.97
N GLU A 59 -14.92 -1.40 1.21
CA GLU A 59 -14.56 -1.37 -0.23
C GLU A 59 -13.05 -1.49 -0.44
N VAL A 60 -12.26 -0.83 0.42
CA VAL A 60 -10.79 -0.92 0.40
C VAL A 60 -10.34 -2.35 0.73
N GLU A 61 -10.92 -2.98 1.74
CA GLU A 61 -10.61 -4.35 2.13
C GLU A 61 -10.94 -5.33 1.00
N GLN A 62 -12.12 -5.23 0.40
CA GLN A 62 -12.50 -6.03 -0.75
C GLN A 62 -11.54 -5.85 -1.93
N ALA A 63 -11.09 -4.63 -2.20
CA ALA A 63 -10.10 -4.38 -3.23
C ALA A 63 -8.77 -5.08 -2.91
N LEU A 64 -8.30 -4.95 -1.66
CA LEU A 64 -7.04 -5.55 -1.22
C LEU A 64 -7.10 -7.09 -1.19
N GLU A 65 -8.26 -7.68 -0.93
CA GLU A 65 -8.43 -9.14 -0.97
C GLU A 65 -8.50 -9.68 -2.38
N SER A 66 -9.16 -8.97 -3.28
CA SER A 66 -9.36 -9.42 -4.66
C SER A 66 -8.10 -9.37 -5.50
N GLU A 67 -7.17 -8.48 -5.21
CA GLU A 67 -6.03 -8.20 -6.06
C GLU A 67 -4.78 -7.79 -5.27
N HIS A 68 -3.61 -8.02 -5.89
CA HIS A 68 -2.33 -7.58 -5.34
C HIS A 68 -1.96 -6.19 -5.87
N TYR A 69 -1.72 -5.25 -4.96
CA TYR A 69 -1.29 -3.89 -5.30
C TYR A 69 0.18 -3.69 -4.93
N SER A 70 0.92 -3.03 -5.82
CA SER A 70 2.32 -2.64 -5.60
C SER A 70 2.43 -1.34 -4.80
N LEU A 71 1.38 -0.51 -4.84
CA LEU A 71 1.34 0.79 -4.20
C LEU A 71 -0.11 1.23 -3.96
N ALA A 72 -0.37 1.90 -2.84
CA ALA A 72 -1.59 2.67 -2.62
C ALA A 72 -1.27 4.16 -2.64
N ALA A 73 -2.01 4.93 -3.42
CA ALA A 73 -1.97 6.39 -3.45
C ALA A 73 -3.25 6.92 -2.80
N VAL A 74 -3.11 7.61 -1.68
CA VAL A 74 -4.23 8.04 -0.84
C VAL A 74 -4.24 9.55 -0.74
N ASP A 75 -5.35 10.17 -1.13
CA ASP A 75 -5.55 11.59 -0.83
C ASP A 75 -5.87 11.79 0.65
N TYR A 76 -5.38 12.87 1.21
CA TYR A 76 -5.62 13.19 2.61
C TYR A 76 -7.05 13.71 2.86
N SER A 77 -7.64 14.43 1.92
CA SER A 77 -8.90 15.16 2.14
C SER A 77 -9.98 14.71 1.18
N TYR A 78 -11.15 14.34 1.70
CA TYR A 78 -12.33 13.92 0.94
C TYR A 78 -13.49 14.91 1.20
N GLY A 79 -13.52 16.04 0.47
CA GLY A 79 -14.53 17.06 0.67
C GLY A 79 -14.54 17.71 2.05
N SER A 80 -15.43 18.71 2.25
CA SER A 80 -15.53 19.44 3.52
C SER A 80 -16.31 18.70 4.59
N ASP A 81 -17.21 17.81 4.20
CA ASP A 81 -18.23 17.24 5.08
C ASP A 81 -17.96 15.77 5.45
N CYS A 82 -16.88 15.18 4.93
CA CYS A 82 -16.43 13.86 5.33
C CYS A 82 -15.95 13.86 6.78
N GLY A 83 -16.52 12.99 7.61
CA GLY A 83 -16.13 12.83 9.01
C GLY A 83 -14.79 12.09 9.22
N PHE A 84 -14.11 11.71 8.14
CA PHE A 84 -12.82 11.00 8.12
C PHE A 84 -11.90 11.58 7.05
N ASN A 85 -10.65 11.19 7.06
CA ASN A 85 -9.63 11.60 6.09
C ASN A 85 -8.77 10.42 5.61
N GLY A 86 -7.84 10.68 4.68
CA GLY A 86 -6.96 9.65 4.14
C GLY A 86 -6.08 8.96 5.17
N TRP A 87 -5.82 9.62 6.30
CA TRP A 87 -5.09 9.01 7.39
C TRP A 87 -5.84 7.85 8.04
N ASP A 88 -7.18 7.96 8.19
CA ASP A 88 -7.99 6.88 8.73
C ASP A 88 -7.98 5.67 7.79
N ILE A 89 -8.06 5.91 6.50
CA ILE A 89 -7.93 4.86 5.47
C ILE A 89 -6.54 4.20 5.51
N ILE A 90 -5.47 4.98 5.69
CA ILE A 90 -4.11 4.42 5.80
C ILE A 90 -3.98 3.50 7.02
N LYS A 91 -4.57 3.86 8.16
CA LYS A 91 -4.61 2.98 9.34
C LYS A 91 -5.27 1.64 9.03
N HIS A 92 -6.37 1.67 8.28
CA HIS A 92 -7.07 0.46 7.85
C HIS A 92 -6.21 -0.38 6.89
N ILE A 93 -5.64 0.23 5.85
CA ILE A 93 -4.72 -0.45 4.91
C ILE A 93 -3.57 -1.13 5.66
N ARG A 94 -3.00 -0.48 6.68
CA ARG A 94 -1.89 -1.04 7.46
C ARG A 94 -2.26 -2.25 8.30
N ARG A 95 -3.52 -2.34 8.76
CA ARG A 95 -4.02 -3.55 9.43
C ARG A 95 -4.14 -4.71 8.46
N ALA A 96 -4.61 -4.46 7.24
CA ALA A 96 -4.82 -5.47 6.20
C ALA A 96 -3.52 -5.83 5.45
N ARG A 97 -2.66 -4.86 5.19
CA ARG A 97 -1.43 -5.00 4.37
C ARG A 97 -0.28 -4.18 4.96
N ARG A 98 0.50 -4.78 5.85
CA ARG A 98 1.60 -4.08 6.58
C ARG A 98 2.67 -3.49 5.65
N ASN A 99 3.00 -4.19 4.57
CA ASN A 99 4.14 -3.87 3.70
C ASN A 99 3.75 -3.14 2.40
N LEU A 100 2.45 -2.89 2.16
CA LEU A 100 2.04 -2.15 0.96
C LEU A 100 2.66 -0.75 0.98
N GLN A 101 3.36 -0.37 -0.08
CA GLN A 101 3.87 0.99 -0.22
C GLN A 101 2.71 1.98 -0.27
N ILE A 102 2.76 3.03 0.55
CA ILE A 102 1.71 4.06 0.59
C ILE A 102 2.31 5.41 0.25
N VAL A 103 1.68 6.11 -0.66
CA VAL A 103 1.89 7.53 -0.92
C VAL A 103 0.68 8.28 -0.40
N LEU A 104 0.90 9.15 0.57
CA LEU A 104 -0.10 10.11 1.02
C LEU A 104 0.13 11.42 0.26
N TYR A 105 -0.92 11.98 -0.31
CA TYR A 105 -0.83 13.28 -0.99
C TYR A 105 -2.02 14.17 -0.65
N THR A 106 -1.89 15.45 -0.92
CA THR A 106 -2.95 16.44 -0.67
C THR A 106 -2.77 17.68 -1.51
N GLY A 107 -3.87 18.32 -1.88
CA GLY A 107 -3.87 19.67 -2.45
C GLY A 107 -3.48 20.74 -1.43
N GLU A 108 -3.72 20.51 -0.15
CA GLU A 108 -3.55 21.48 0.93
C GLU A 108 -2.70 20.94 2.08
N ARG A 109 -1.37 21.03 1.98
CA ARG A 109 -0.47 20.57 3.06
C ARG A 109 -0.71 21.28 4.40
N SER A 110 -1.12 22.54 4.37
CA SER A 110 -1.45 23.33 5.56
C SER A 110 -2.58 22.70 6.38
N ARG A 111 -3.55 22.09 5.73
CA ARG A 111 -4.68 21.41 6.38
C ARG A 111 -4.20 20.25 7.26
N VAL A 112 -3.29 19.43 6.76
CA VAL A 112 -2.70 18.32 7.54
C VAL A 112 -2.05 18.83 8.83
N ILE A 113 -1.30 19.92 8.72
CA ILE A 113 -0.65 20.55 9.89
C ILE A 113 -1.69 21.10 10.85
N THR A 114 -2.72 21.76 10.33
CA THR A 114 -3.82 22.32 11.14
C THR A 114 -4.55 21.21 11.89
N ASP A 115 -4.88 20.11 11.23
CA ASP A 115 -5.58 18.96 11.84
C ASP A 115 -4.74 18.35 12.99
N ILE A 116 -3.42 18.19 12.79
CA ILE A 116 -2.49 17.74 13.84
C ILE A 116 -2.48 18.71 15.02
N LEU A 117 -2.44 20.03 14.77
CA LEU A 117 -2.44 21.05 15.82
C LEU A 117 -3.78 21.10 16.55
N GLU A 118 -4.89 20.89 15.87
CA GLU A 118 -6.22 20.82 16.49
C GLU A 118 -6.37 19.57 17.34
N ALA A 119 -5.88 18.43 16.87
CA ALA A 119 -5.81 17.19 17.65
C ALA A 119 -4.98 17.41 18.92
N HIS A 120 -3.87 18.17 18.83
CA HIS A 120 -3.06 18.55 19.98
C HIS A 120 -3.85 19.43 20.98
N ARG A 121 -4.60 20.38 20.50
CA ARG A 121 -5.44 21.25 21.36
C ARG A 121 -6.52 20.46 22.11
N LYS A 122 -7.12 19.46 21.43
CA LYS A 122 -8.20 18.62 22.00
C LYS A 122 -7.68 17.57 23.00
N ASN A 123 -6.59 16.90 22.65
CA ASN A 123 -6.15 15.68 23.32
C ASN A 123 -4.82 15.85 24.10
N GLY A 124 -4.22 17.03 24.05
CA GLY A 124 -2.95 17.34 24.72
C GLY A 124 -1.75 16.57 24.14
N VAL A 125 -0.62 16.65 24.82
CA VAL A 125 0.65 16.04 24.37
C VAL A 125 0.55 14.54 24.17
N LYS A 126 -0.20 13.82 25.02
CA LYS A 126 -0.34 12.35 24.92
C LYS A 126 -1.05 11.92 23.64
N GLY A 127 -2.15 12.60 23.26
CA GLY A 127 -2.87 12.31 22.02
C GLY A 127 -2.01 12.57 20.79
N THR A 128 -1.33 13.69 20.75
CA THR A 128 -0.46 14.05 19.63
C THR A 128 0.74 13.12 19.50
N SER A 129 1.36 12.72 20.61
CA SER A 129 2.46 11.77 20.59
C SER A 129 2.03 10.42 20.02
N SER A 130 0.83 9.94 20.38
CA SER A 130 0.27 8.70 19.85
C SER A 130 0.02 8.79 18.34
N GLU A 131 -0.52 9.91 17.86
CA GLU A 131 -0.77 10.11 16.41
C GLU A 131 0.53 10.21 15.61
N ILE A 132 1.53 10.95 16.12
CA ILE A 132 2.86 11.03 15.48
C ILE A 132 3.51 9.64 15.47
N GLU A 133 3.44 8.89 16.57
CA GLU A 133 3.97 7.53 16.65
C GLU A 133 3.27 6.59 15.65
N GLN A 134 1.95 6.67 15.51
CA GLN A 134 1.20 5.93 14.51
C GLN A 134 1.61 6.33 13.09
N LEU A 135 1.80 7.62 12.84
CA LEU A 135 2.27 8.14 11.54
C LEU A 135 3.67 7.59 11.21
N MET A 136 4.57 7.56 12.15
CA MET A 136 5.90 6.97 11.97
C MET A 136 5.83 5.45 11.75
N LYS A 137 4.97 4.75 12.47
CA LYS A 137 4.74 3.29 12.32
C LYS A 137 4.01 2.93 11.03
N SER A 138 3.28 3.87 10.42
CA SER A 138 2.53 3.61 9.18
C SER A 138 3.41 3.42 7.94
N ASN A 139 4.71 3.67 8.06
CA ASN A 139 5.68 3.46 6.97
C ASN A 139 5.23 4.04 5.62
N ILE A 140 4.78 5.33 5.65
CA ILE A 140 4.41 6.05 4.44
C ILE A 140 5.66 6.29 3.61
N ALA A 141 5.66 5.79 2.36
CA ALA A 141 6.80 5.90 1.45
C ALA A 141 7.06 7.35 1.01
N ALA A 142 6.00 8.16 0.88
CA ALA A 142 6.10 9.58 0.56
C ALA A 142 4.86 10.35 1.01
N PHE A 143 5.07 11.62 1.44
CA PHE A 143 4.03 12.60 1.66
C PHE A 143 4.22 13.78 0.72
N LEU A 144 3.28 13.97 -0.20
CA LEU A 144 3.46 14.83 -1.37
C LEU A 144 2.36 15.89 -1.50
N ALA A 145 2.66 16.98 -2.20
CA ALA A 145 1.63 17.86 -2.73
C ALA A 145 0.98 17.20 -3.98
N ARG A 146 -0.27 17.58 -4.26
CA ARG A 146 -0.95 17.22 -5.51
C ARG A 146 -0.42 18.10 -6.65
N ASP A 147 0.82 17.87 -7.05
CA ASP A 147 1.53 18.62 -8.10
C ASP A 147 2.34 17.64 -8.99
N ILE A 148 3.19 18.21 -9.85
CA ILE A 148 4.05 17.43 -10.77
C ILE A 148 4.93 16.42 -10.02
N SER A 149 5.25 16.67 -8.75
CA SER A 149 6.10 15.79 -7.95
C SER A 149 5.41 14.46 -7.63
N LEU A 150 4.08 14.43 -7.51
CA LEU A 150 3.31 13.23 -7.25
C LEU A 150 3.53 12.14 -8.31
N LYS A 151 3.38 12.51 -9.59
CA LYS A 151 3.62 11.60 -10.72
C LYS A 151 5.04 11.03 -10.72
N SER A 152 6.03 11.90 -10.55
CA SER A 152 7.44 11.49 -10.59
C SER A 152 7.81 10.55 -9.45
N GLU A 153 7.30 10.80 -8.24
CA GLU A 153 7.57 9.96 -7.08
C GLU A 153 6.85 8.60 -7.17
N ILE A 154 5.59 8.57 -7.62
CA ILE A 154 4.90 7.30 -7.87
C ILE A 154 5.67 6.46 -8.90
N ILE A 155 6.12 7.07 -10.01
CA ILE A 155 6.92 6.37 -11.03
C ILE A 155 8.22 5.83 -10.41
N LYS A 156 8.90 6.61 -9.59
CA LYS A 156 10.13 6.20 -8.90
C LYS A 156 9.89 5.01 -7.98
N LEU A 157 8.85 5.05 -7.14
CA LEU A 157 8.48 3.97 -6.23
C LEU A 157 8.10 2.70 -7.01
N LEU A 158 7.33 2.82 -8.09
CA LEU A 158 6.97 1.67 -8.93
C LEU A 158 8.17 1.07 -9.70
N LYS A 159 9.22 1.85 -9.97
CA LYS A 159 10.46 1.34 -10.56
C LYS A 159 11.37 0.65 -9.55
N GLN A 160 11.22 0.97 -8.28
CA GLN A 160 11.96 0.28 -7.23
C GLN A 160 11.46 -1.17 -7.17
N ARG A 161 12.39 -2.10 -7.28
CA ARG A 161 12.10 -3.50 -6.95
C ARG A 161 12.13 -3.60 -5.43
N ASN A 162 11.03 -3.94 -4.82
CA ASN A 162 11.07 -4.28 -3.41
C ASN A 162 11.79 -5.64 -3.25
N PHE A 163 12.25 -5.91 -2.06
CA PHE A 163 12.97 -7.16 -1.76
C PHE A 163 12.12 -8.39 -2.11
N GLU A 164 10.83 -8.35 -1.87
CA GLU A 164 9.89 -9.42 -2.19
C GLU A 164 9.85 -9.73 -3.70
N GLU A 165 9.71 -8.71 -4.55
CA GLU A 165 9.73 -8.89 -6.01
C GLU A 165 11.07 -9.48 -6.49
N LEU A 166 12.19 -9.05 -5.87
CA LEU A 166 13.51 -9.61 -6.17
C LEU A 166 13.60 -11.07 -5.74
N LEU A 167 13.11 -11.38 -4.54
CA LEU A 167 13.08 -12.73 -4.02
C LEU A 167 12.23 -13.64 -4.91
N PHE A 168 10.98 -13.26 -5.20
CA PHE A 168 10.10 -14.01 -6.10
C PHE A 168 10.74 -14.23 -7.47
N THR A 169 11.31 -13.19 -8.06
CA THR A 169 11.99 -13.29 -9.36
C THR A 169 13.13 -14.32 -9.28
N LYS A 170 13.89 -14.33 -8.19
CA LYS A 170 14.99 -15.29 -8.00
C LYS A 170 14.48 -16.72 -7.76
N LEU A 171 13.45 -16.88 -6.95
CA LEU A 171 12.85 -18.20 -6.71
C LEU A 171 12.28 -18.78 -8.02
N GLU A 172 11.60 -18.00 -8.83
CA GLU A 172 11.07 -18.43 -10.13
C GLU A 172 12.16 -18.72 -11.17
N GLN A 173 13.27 -17.95 -11.19
CA GLN A 173 14.42 -18.23 -12.06
C GLN A 173 15.05 -19.59 -11.76
N HIS A 174 14.94 -20.07 -10.54
CA HIS A 174 15.55 -21.31 -10.06
C HIS A 174 14.49 -22.32 -9.55
N ARG A 175 13.29 -22.24 -10.10
CA ARG A 175 12.08 -22.94 -9.65
C ARG A 175 12.24 -24.43 -9.37
N ASP A 176 13.09 -25.10 -10.12
CA ASP A 176 13.29 -26.57 -10.05
C ASP A 176 14.34 -26.98 -8.99
N LEU A 177 15.07 -26.00 -8.42
CA LEU A 177 16.00 -26.29 -7.35
C LEU A 177 15.25 -26.63 -6.07
N LYS A 178 15.80 -27.57 -5.28
CA LYS A 178 15.29 -27.96 -3.99
C LYS A 178 16.19 -27.50 -2.87
N VAL A 179 15.58 -27.12 -1.76
CA VAL A 179 16.31 -26.77 -0.53
C VAL A 179 16.98 -28.04 0.03
N LYS A 180 18.28 -27.98 0.25
CA LYS A 180 19.10 -29.10 0.76
C LYS A 180 19.59 -28.85 2.19
N ALA A 181 18.90 -28.02 2.97
CA ALA A 181 19.19 -27.76 4.37
C ALA A 181 18.22 -28.58 5.25
N PRO A 182 18.69 -29.74 5.80
CA PRO A 182 17.81 -30.65 6.56
C PRO A 182 17.25 -30.03 7.84
N GLU A 183 17.93 -29.03 8.38
CA GLU A 183 17.56 -28.28 9.57
C GLU A 183 16.37 -27.35 9.35
N LEU A 184 16.04 -27.04 8.07
CA LEU A 184 14.93 -26.18 7.74
C LEU A 184 13.67 -27.00 7.48
N HIS A 185 12.53 -26.54 7.99
CA HIS A 185 11.22 -27.19 7.75
C HIS A 185 10.75 -27.13 6.28
N ILE A 186 11.48 -26.42 5.43
CA ILE A 186 11.30 -26.38 3.97
C ILE A 186 12.20 -27.34 3.22
N TYR A 187 12.90 -28.24 3.93
CA TYR A 187 13.77 -29.26 3.33
C TYR A 187 13.07 -30.04 2.20
N GLU A 188 13.77 -30.23 1.11
CA GLU A 188 13.30 -30.85 -0.14
C GLU A 188 12.16 -30.15 -0.89
N LYS A 189 11.60 -29.05 -0.37
CA LYS A 189 10.67 -28.24 -1.16
C LYS A 189 11.39 -27.57 -2.33
N SER A 190 10.73 -27.51 -3.48
CA SER A 190 11.22 -26.74 -4.62
C SER A 190 11.10 -25.23 -4.36
N LEU A 191 11.94 -24.43 -5.00
CA LEU A 191 11.84 -22.98 -4.85
C LEU A 191 10.52 -22.42 -5.41
N SER A 192 9.89 -23.11 -6.38
CA SER A 192 8.56 -22.74 -6.87
C SER A 192 7.45 -22.99 -5.83
N GLU A 193 7.54 -24.09 -5.05
CA GLU A 193 6.59 -24.35 -3.95
C GLU A 193 6.74 -23.29 -2.86
N ILE A 194 7.98 -22.91 -2.54
CA ILE A 194 8.27 -21.83 -1.58
C ILE A 194 7.72 -20.50 -2.06
N ALA A 195 7.97 -20.14 -3.33
CA ALA A 195 7.44 -18.92 -3.93
C ALA A 195 5.91 -18.87 -3.86
N SER A 196 5.24 -19.99 -4.14
CA SER A 196 3.77 -20.09 -4.10
C SER A 196 3.21 -19.90 -2.68
N VAL A 197 3.88 -20.44 -1.67
CA VAL A 197 3.49 -20.25 -0.26
C VAL A 197 3.68 -18.81 0.14
N LEU A 198 4.86 -18.23 -0.14
CA LEU A 198 5.15 -16.81 0.16
C LEU A 198 4.15 -15.87 -0.49
N GLN A 199 3.83 -16.09 -1.76
CA GLN A 199 2.89 -15.26 -2.50
C GLN A 199 1.50 -15.29 -1.86
N ARG A 200 1.04 -16.48 -1.44
CA ARG A 200 -0.25 -16.66 -0.78
C ARG A 200 -0.27 -16.00 0.60
N GLU A 201 0.80 -16.13 1.38
CA GLU A 201 0.91 -15.55 2.71
C GLU A 201 1.10 -14.04 2.66
N SER A 202 1.89 -13.54 1.73
CA SER A 202 2.01 -12.09 1.46
C SER A 202 0.67 -11.49 1.02
N ALA A 203 -0.07 -12.17 0.15
CA ALA A 203 -1.42 -11.77 -0.23
C ALA A 203 -2.40 -11.76 0.96
N ALA A 204 -2.24 -12.68 1.91
CA ALA A 204 -3.04 -12.74 3.13
C ALA A 204 -2.59 -11.76 4.23
N GLY A 205 -1.55 -10.94 3.97
CA GLY A 205 -0.97 -10.04 4.98
C GLY A 205 -0.31 -10.77 6.15
N ARG A 206 -0.11 -12.06 6.03
CA ARG A 206 0.52 -12.89 7.03
C ARG A 206 1.95 -13.16 6.59
N TYR A 207 2.89 -12.39 7.11
CA TYR A 207 4.23 -12.92 7.28
C TYR A 207 4.18 -13.76 8.56
N PRO A 208 4.43 -15.05 8.48
CA PRO A 208 4.52 -15.84 9.68
C PRO A 208 5.70 -15.30 10.50
N GLU A 209 5.42 -14.69 11.65
CA GLU A 209 6.43 -14.37 12.65
C GLU A 209 7.09 -15.69 13.07
N GLY A 210 8.43 -15.77 12.98
CA GLY A 210 9.19 -16.98 13.32
C GLY A 210 9.20 -18.05 12.23
N THR A 211 9.19 -17.66 10.96
CA THR A 211 9.23 -18.59 9.86
C THR A 211 10.61 -18.76 9.25
N TRP A 212 10.71 -19.81 8.43
CA TRP A 212 11.88 -20.19 7.65
C TRP A 212 12.58 -19.02 6.91
N LEU A 213 11.96 -17.84 6.72
CA LEU A 213 12.62 -16.63 6.24
C LEU A 213 13.60 -16.11 7.29
N ASP A 214 13.19 -16.05 8.55
CA ASP A 214 14.06 -15.65 9.65
C ASP A 214 15.20 -16.66 9.79
N GLU A 215 14.90 -17.96 9.66
CA GLU A 215 15.90 -19.03 9.67
C GLU A 215 16.91 -18.91 8.52
N ILE A 216 16.46 -18.50 7.31
CA ILE A 216 17.37 -18.24 6.17
C ILE A 216 18.21 -16.98 6.41
N PHE A 217 17.63 -15.93 6.98
CA PHE A 217 18.35 -14.68 7.23
C PHE A 217 19.35 -14.79 8.39
N ASP A 218 19.06 -15.62 9.38
CA ASP A 218 19.98 -15.89 10.49
C ASP A 218 21.20 -16.73 10.06
N GLN A 219 21.16 -17.34 8.87
CA GLN A 219 22.25 -18.16 8.33
C GLN A 219 23.05 -17.49 7.20
N LEU A 220 22.67 -16.27 6.79
CA LEU A 220 23.39 -15.47 5.80
C LEU A 220 24.28 -14.43 6.47
#